data_2cc813780f21aa6712aef2cc56389c24
#
_entry.id   2cc813780f21aa6712aef2cc56389c24
#
_cell.length_a   1.000
_cell.length_b   1.000
_cell.length_c   1.000
_cell.angle_alpha   90.00
_cell.angle_beta   90.00
_cell.angle_gamma   90.00
#
_symmetry.space_group_name_H-M   'P 1'
#
loop_
_entity.id
_entity.type
_entity.pdbx_description
1 polymer ?
#
loop_
_entity_poly.entity_id
_entity_poly.type
_entity_poly.pdbx_seq_one_letter_code
_entity_poly.pdbx_strand_id
1 'polypeptide(L)'
;MALFKRLRRSEAFLQKLALNVLKQVQQRCEQAQWPGGYRYRIIDATTVNEPGATGSSWRIHYSLRLPDLYCDHFELTSPEQGESFKRWQAAANEVLLADRAYSHREAVGALIDNGVKVVVRLNSRVFPLLKSDSRPFEVLGQLRRLRVGQLKEWNLHFGLGERIWPIRLCAIRKSHLAAEQAKRKARRNAQRHQVQIQSETLEFSQYIVVLTNLDAQLWSAGKILELYRCRWQVELAFKRLKSLLKLGHLPKKDPASARAWMQLKLLLALITEKLCYDARFFSPWGYRLEHQSVGGLVGND
;
A
#
# COMPACT_ATOMS: atom_id res chain seq x y z
N MET A 1 -6.84 -7.79 -37.93
CA MET A 1 -5.40 -8.06 -37.67
C MET A 1 -4.54 -6.79 -37.54
N ALA A 2 -4.76 -5.71 -38.27
CA ALA A 2 -3.96 -4.48 -38.22
C ALA A 2 -3.95 -3.79 -36.84
N LEU A 3 -5.08 -3.72 -36.13
CA LEU A 3 -5.21 -3.09 -34.82
C LEU A 3 -4.26 -3.73 -33.78
N PHE A 4 -4.22 -5.05 -33.69
CA PHE A 4 -3.35 -5.74 -32.72
C PHE A 4 -1.85 -5.59 -33.03
N LYS A 5 -1.46 -5.52 -34.32
CA LYS A 5 -0.08 -5.22 -34.69
C LYS A 5 0.34 -3.81 -34.25
N ARG A 6 -0.57 -2.84 -34.36
CA ARG A 6 -0.33 -1.45 -33.88
C ARG A 6 -0.32 -1.40 -32.35
N LEU A 7 -1.25 -2.08 -31.71
CA LEU A 7 -1.32 -2.14 -30.24
C LEU A 7 -0.02 -2.70 -29.65
N ARG A 8 0.50 -3.80 -30.22
CA ARG A 8 1.77 -4.41 -29.77
C ARG A 8 2.95 -3.43 -29.77
N ARG A 9 2.97 -2.46 -30.69
CA ARG A 9 4.03 -1.44 -30.81
C ARG A 9 3.74 -0.17 -30.00
N SER A 10 2.59 -0.05 -29.37
CA SER A 10 2.16 1.18 -28.68
C SER A 10 2.47 1.21 -27.19
N GLU A 11 3.09 0.17 -26.60
CA GLU A 11 3.32 0.08 -25.15
C GLU A 11 4.06 1.32 -24.62
N ALA A 12 5.21 1.66 -25.22
CA ALA A 12 6.01 2.83 -24.80
C ALA A 12 5.25 4.16 -24.94
N PHE A 13 4.46 4.30 -26.01
CA PHE A 13 3.61 5.48 -26.21
C PHE A 13 2.53 5.59 -25.13
N LEU A 14 1.82 4.49 -24.83
CA LEU A 14 0.81 4.44 -23.78
C LEU A 14 1.40 4.75 -22.40
N GLN A 15 2.58 4.21 -22.10
CA GLN A 15 3.32 4.51 -20.88
C GLN A 15 3.67 5.99 -20.78
N LYS A 16 4.14 6.62 -21.87
CA LYS A 16 4.44 8.05 -21.90
C LYS A 16 3.19 8.90 -21.69
N LEU A 17 2.06 8.53 -22.28
CA LEU A 17 0.77 9.19 -22.03
C LEU A 17 0.35 9.06 -20.57
N ALA A 18 0.44 7.88 -19.98
CA ALA A 18 0.11 7.65 -18.60
C ALA A 18 0.96 8.51 -17.65
N LEU A 19 2.27 8.58 -17.90
CA LEU A 19 3.18 9.44 -17.13
C LEU A 19 2.80 10.93 -17.24
N ASN A 20 2.36 11.40 -18.41
CA ASN A 20 1.88 12.78 -18.58
C ASN A 20 0.61 13.04 -17.77
N VAL A 21 -0.36 12.11 -17.78
CA VAL A 21 -1.57 12.24 -16.96
C VAL A 21 -1.23 12.24 -15.47
N LEU A 22 -0.34 11.34 -15.02
CA LEU A 22 0.13 11.30 -13.64
C LEU A 22 0.77 12.62 -13.21
N LYS A 23 1.65 13.20 -14.03
CA LYS A 23 2.27 14.51 -13.76
C LYS A 23 1.24 15.63 -13.61
N GLN A 24 0.24 15.69 -14.49
CA GLN A 24 -0.83 16.69 -14.41
C GLN A 24 -1.66 16.55 -13.13
N VAL A 25 -1.95 15.33 -12.70
CA VAL A 25 -2.66 15.06 -11.44
C VAL A 25 -1.78 15.46 -10.25
N GLN A 26 -0.50 15.08 -10.24
CA GLN A 26 0.44 15.42 -9.18
C GLN A 26 0.56 16.93 -8.95
N GLN A 27 0.68 17.73 -10.02
CA GLN A 27 0.79 19.19 -9.93
C GLN A 27 -0.42 19.85 -9.25
N ARG A 28 -1.61 19.27 -9.41
CA ARG A 28 -2.85 19.79 -8.79
C ARG A 28 -3.01 19.38 -7.33
N CYS A 29 -2.42 18.24 -6.93
CA CYS A 29 -2.55 17.67 -5.58
C CYS A 29 -1.49 18.17 -4.59
N GLU A 30 -0.55 19.01 -4.98
CA GLU A 30 0.57 19.43 -4.13
C GLU A 30 0.19 20.26 -2.90
N GLN A 31 -1.05 20.74 -2.80
CA GLN A 31 -1.48 21.70 -1.79
C GLN A 31 -2.05 21.09 -0.49
N ALA A 32 -2.32 19.80 -0.44
CA ALA A 32 -2.83 19.18 0.78
C ALA A 32 -1.70 18.89 1.77
N GLN A 33 -1.51 19.77 2.74
CA GLN A 33 -0.57 19.54 3.84
C GLN A 33 -1.20 18.65 4.89
N TRP A 34 -0.60 17.49 5.11
CA TRP A 34 -0.93 16.59 6.20
C TRP A 34 -0.02 16.85 7.42
N PRO A 35 -0.37 16.37 8.62
CA PRO A 35 0.42 16.55 9.81
C PRO A 35 1.90 16.22 9.58
N GLY A 36 2.79 17.10 10.06
CA GLY A 36 4.22 16.95 9.90
C GLY A 36 4.81 17.36 8.55
N GLY A 37 4.00 17.96 7.65
CA GLY A 37 4.47 18.40 6.33
C GLY A 37 4.85 17.28 5.37
N TYR A 38 4.45 16.03 5.69
CA TYR A 38 4.75 14.87 4.86
C TYR A 38 3.72 14.64 3.76
N ARG A 39 4.17 14.01 2.67
CA ARG A 39 3.32 13.43 1.63
C ARG A 39 3.13 11.94 1.93
N TYR A 40 1.88 11.47 1.95
CA TYR A 40 1.55 10.09 2.31
C TYR A 40 1.17 9.30 1.07
N ARG A 41 1.77 8.12 0.93
CA ARG A 41 1.53 7.20 -0.19
C ARG A 41 1.24 5.81 0.33
N ILE A 42 0.15 5.23 -0.16
CA ILE A 42 -0.15 3.81 0.05
C ILE A 42 0.44 3.06 -1.14
N ILE A 43 1.29 2.09 -0.87
CA ILE A 43 1.88 1.24 -1.90
C ILE A 43 1.45 -0.21 -1.71
N ASP A 44 1.14 -0.87 -2.82
CA ASP A 44 0.75 -2.27 -2.81
C ASP A 44 0.94 -2.87 -4.22
N ALA A 45 0.77 -4.19 -4.36
CA ALA A 45 0.78 -4.82 -5.66
C ALA A 45 -0.36 -5.83 -5.80
N THR A 46 -0.77 -6.05 -7.03
CA THR A 46 -1.77 -7.06 -7.33
C THR A 46 -1.36 -7.88 -8.54
N THR A 47 -1.69 -9.17 -8.52
CA THR A 47 -1.46 -10.06 -9.65
C THR A 47 -2.65 -10.05 -10.60
N VAL A 48 -2.37 -10.19 -11.87
CA VAL A 48 -3.36 -10.35 -12.93
C VAL A 48 -3.05 -11.66 -13.64
N ASN A 49 -4.08 -12.47 -13.82
CA ASN A 49 -4.00 -13.74 -14.55
C ASN A 49 -4.61 -13.57 -15.93
N GLU A 50 -3.96 -14.15 -16.92
CA GLU A 50 -4.56 -14.29 -18.24
C GLU A 50 -5.64 -15.38 -18.22
N PRO A 51 -6.69 -15.27 -19.05
CA PRO A 51 -7.68 -16.32 -19.19
C PRO A 51 -7.03 -17.64 -19.59
N GLY A 52 -7.28 -18.70 -18.84
CA GLY A 52 -6.71 -20.04 -19.08
C GLY A 52 -5.25 -20.22 -18.64
N ALA A 53 -4.66 -19.26 -17.94
CA ALA A 53 -3.34 -19.44 -17.34
C ALA A 53 -3.44 -20.24 -16.02
N THR A 54 -2.46 -21.11 -15.79
CA THR A 54 -2.35 -21.91 -14.56
C THR A 54 -1.73 -21.13 -13.38
N GLY A 55 -1.39 -19.85 -13.58
CA GLY A 55 -0.77 -19.01 -12.58
C GLY A 55 -0.92 -17.51 -12.88
N SER A 56 -0.27 -16.68 -12.08
CA SER A 56 -0.25 -15.24 -12.31
C SER A 56 0.63 -14.89 -13.51
N SER A 57 0.10 -14.17 -14.48
CA SER A 57 0.82 -13.78 -15.69
C SER A 57 1.54 -12.43 -15.52
N TRP A 58 1.00 -11.55 -14.67
CA TRP A 58 1.49 -10.18 -14.51
C TRP A 58 1.33 -9.69 -13.08
N ARG A 59 2.18 -8.75 -12.68
CA ARG A 59 2.03 -8.01 -11.43
C ARG A 59 1.98 -6.51 -11.71
N ILE A 60 1.07 -5.84 -11.04
CA ILE A 60 0.92 -4.39 -11.08
C ILE A 60 1.31 -3.87 -9.71
N HIS A 61 2.39 -3.13 -9.63
CA HIS A 61 2.76 -2.31 -8.49
C HIS A 61 2.05 -0.98 -8.63
N TYR A 62 1.44 -0.52 -7.54
CA TYR A 62 0.54 0.62 -7.60
C TYR A 62 0.69 1.47 -6.36
N SER A 63 0.63 2.77 -6.53
CA SER A 63 0.71 3.73 -5.46
C SER A 63 -0.47 4.68 -5.50
N LEU A 64 -1.07 4.90 -4.33
CA LEU A 64 -2.12 5.90 -4.11
C LEU A 64 -1.62 6.98 -3.17
N ARG A 65 -1.83 8.21 -3.55
CA ARG A 65 -1.56 9.37 -2.71
C ARG A 65 -2.73 9.66 -1.77
N LEU A 66 -2.43 10.01 -0.52
CA LEU A 66 -3.41 10.52 0.45
C LEU A 66 -3.34 12.05 0.54
N PRO A 67 -4.46 12.72 0.81
CA PRO A 67 -5.81 12.21 1.07
C PRO A 67 -6.62 11.89 -0.19
N ASP A 68 -6.19 12.35 -1.35
CA ASP A 68 -6.98 12.42 -2.58
C ASP A 68 -7.26 11.07 -3.23
N LEU A 69 -6.51 10.04 -2.83
CA LEU A 69 -6.62 8.66 -3.32
C LEU A 69 -6.34 8.52 -4.83
N TYR A 70 -5.47 9.39 -5.38
CA TYR A 70 -5.02 9.25 -6.76
C TYR A 70 -3.88 8.26 -6.90
N CYS A 71 -3.89 7.58 -8.03
CA CYS A 71 -2.71 6.92 -8.51
C CYS A 71 -1.63 7.96 -8.83
N ASP A 72 -0.48 7.86 -8.18
CA ASP A 72 0.68 8.69 -8.48
C ASP A 72 1.81 7.91 -9.16
N HIS A 73 1.75 6.59 -9.10
CA HIS A 73 2.67 5.71 -9.80
C HIS A 73 2.09 4.32 -9.98
N PHE A 74 2.36 3.71 -11.12
CA PHE A 74 2.18 2.28 -11.34
C PHE A 74 3.29 1.69 -12.22
N GLU A 75 3.57 0.42 -12.03
CA GLU A 75 4.52 -0.35 -12.81
C GLU A 75 3.95 -1.74 -13.12
N LEU A 76 4.09 -2.18 -14.36
CA LEU A 76 3.70 -3.51 -14.80
C LEU A 76 4.94 -4.40 -14.92
N THR A 77 4.97 -5.48 -14.17
CA THR A 77 6.10 -6.42 -14.15
C THR A 77 5.66 -7.87 -14.36
N SER A 78 6.65 -8.76 -14.50
CA SER A 78 6.41 -10.19 -14.37
C SER A 78 6.04 -10.56 -12.91
N PRO A 79 5.37 -11.69 -12.67
CA PRO A 79 4.90 -12.06 -11.34
C PRO A 79 6.04 -12.38 -10.35
N GLU A 80 7.22 -12.74 -10.85
CA GLU A 80 8.43 -13.02 -10.05
C GLU A 80 8.99 -11.76 -9.39
N GLN A 81 8.70 -10.60 -9.94
CA GLN A 81 9.12 -9.31 -9.40
C GLN A 81 8.33 -9.00 -8.11
N GLY A 82 8.89 -9.40 -6.97
CA GLY A 82 8.28 -9.30 -5.65
C GLY A 82 7.95 -7.87 -5.20
N GLU A 83 7.15 -7.81 -4.15
CA GLU A 83 6.81 -6.57 -3.45
C GLU A 83 8.00 -6.12 -2.60
N SER A 84 8.54 -4.93 -2.88
CA SER A 84 9.68 -4.38 -2.16
C SER A 84 9.67 -2.86 -2.19
N PHE A 85 10.08 -2.24 -1.08
CA PHE A 85 10.32 -0.79 -1.02
C PHE A 85 11.44 -0.33 -1.97
N LYS A 86 12.40 -1.19 -2.31
CA LYS A 86 13.49 -0.87 -3.25
C LYS A 86 13.00 -0.43 -4.63
N ARG A 87 11.77 -0.77 -4.98
CA ARG A 87 11.14 -0.42 -6.26
C ARG A 87 10.64 1.03 -6.29
N TRP A 88 10.46 1.64 -5.12
CA TRP A 88 9.81 2.93 -5.00
C TRP A 88 10.85 4.03 -4.78
N GLN A 89 10.88 4.98 -5.69
CA GLN A 89 11.58 6.23 -5.44
C GLN A 89 10.74 7.06 -4.47
N ALA A 90 11.32 7.41 -3.33
CA ALA A 90 10.66 8.19 -2.30
C ALA A 90 11.59 9.31 -1.83
N ALA A 91 11.03 10.49 -1.59
CA ALA A 91 11.74 11.65 -1.07
C ALA A 91 11.70 11.67 0.46
N ALA A 92 12.63 12.37 1.11
CA ALA A 92 12.73 12.46 2.56
C ALA A 92 11.47 13.00 3.26
N ASN A 93 10.62 13.74 2.54
CA ASN A 93 9.35 14.24 3.04
C ASN A 93 8.16 13.31 2.73
N GLU A 94 8.39 12.04 2.44
CA GLU A 94 7.34 11.06 2.15
C GLU A 94 7.17 10.04 3.27
N VAL A 95 5.93 9.59 3.43
CA VAL A 95 5.55 8.47 4.31
C VAL A 95 4.97 7.38 3.44
N LEU A 96 5.60 6.20 3.44
CA LEU A 96 5.12 5.04 2.69
C LEU A 96 4.33 4.10 3.61
N LEU A 97 3.06 3.86 3.24
CA LEU A 97 2.18 2.90 3.89
C LEU A 97 2.15 1.62 3.08
N ALA A 98 2.49 0.49 3.73
CA ALA A 98 2.54 -0.79 3.03
C ALA A 98 2.09 -1.96 3.90
N ASP A 99 1.78 -3.07 3.25
CA ASP A 99 1.42 -4.29 3.92
C ASP A 99 2.64 -5.09 4.42
N ARG A 100 2.39 -6.28 4.94
CA ARG A 100 3.41 -7.17 5.52
C ARG A 100 4.45 -7.65 4.49
N ALA A 101 4.11 -7.71 3.19
CA ALA A 101 5.03 -8.16 2.16
C ALA A 101 6.22 -7.19 1.96
N TYR A 102 6.03 -5.92 2.30
CA TYR A 102 7.07 -4.90 2.25
C TYR A 102 7.97 -4.87 3.49
N SER A 103 7.68 -5.64 4.52
CA SER A 103 8.42 -5.63 5.80
C SER A 103 9.75 -6.38 5.70
N HIS A 104 10.70 -5.80 5.00
CA HIS A 104 12.07 -6.30 4.85
C HIS A 104 13.09 -5.32 5.42
N ARG A 105 13.97 -5.79 6.34
CA ARG A 105 14.92 -4.94 7.08
C ARG A 105 15.80 -4.07 6.18
N GLU A 106 16.39 -4.65 5.15
CA GLU A 106 17.26 -3.95 4.23
C GLU A 106 16.56 -2.78 3.54
N ALA A 107 15.36 -3.01 3.01
CA ALA A 107 14.60 -2.00 2.30
C ALA A 107 14.06 -0.91 3.24
N VAL A 108 13.63 -1.28 4.45
CA VAL A 108 13.19 -0.31 5.46
C VAL A 108 14.36 0.53 5.97
N GLY A 109 15.52 -0.09 6.25
CA GLY A 109 16.74 0.61 6.66
C GLY A 109 17.19 1.63 5.62
N ALA A 110 17.23 1.24 4.35
CA ALA A 110 17.59 2.14 3.26
C ALA A 110 16.63 3.35 3.13
N LEU A 111 15.32 3.15 3.35
CA LEU A 111 14.36 4.26 3.38
C LEU A 111 14.63 5.22 4.55
N ILE A 112 14.88 4.68 5.74
CA ILE A 112 15.17 5.49 6.94
C ILE A 112 16.45 6.30 6.74
N ASP A 113 17.51 5.72 6.17
CA ASP A 113 18.76 6.40 5.86
C ASP A 113 18.55 7.58 4.89
N ASN A 114 17.60 7.46 3.97
CA ASN A 114 17.22 8.54 3.05
C ASN A 114 16.16 9.51 3.62
N GLY A 115 15.89 9.46 4.94
CA GLY A 115 14.94 10.35 5.61
C GLY A 115 13.47 10.04 5.36
N VAL A 116 13.17 8.97 4.61
CA VAL A 116 11.79 8.55 4.31
C VAL A 116 11.14 7.92 5.55
N LYS A 117 9.86 8.21 5.74
CA LYS A 117 9.08 7.61 6.82
C LYS A 117 8.29 6.39 6.32
N VAL A 118 8.13 5.40 7.20
CA VAL A 118 7.41 4.17 6.87
C VAL A 118 6.31 3.87 7.89
N VAL A 119 5.22 3.31 7.42
CA VAL A 119 4.15 2.70 8.23
C VAL A 119 3.85 1.34 7.59
N VAL A 120 4.44 0.28 8.13
CA VAL A 120 4.41 -1.05 7.51
C VAL A 120 3.97 -2.10 8.52
N ARG A 121 3.11 -3.03 8.08
CA ARG A 121 2.71 -4.15 8.93
C ARG A 121 3.88 -5.10 9.17
N LEU A 122 4.13 -5.44 10.42
CA LEU A 122 5.23 -6.31 10.79
C LEU A 122 5.09 -7.72 10.18
N ASN A 123 6.18 -8.20 9.58
CA ASN A 123 6.41 -9.61 9.29
C ASN A 123 7.41 -10.17 10.32
N SER A 124 6.91 -10.70 11.42
CA SER A 124 7.74 -11.17 12.53
C SER A 124 8.73 -12.29 12.18
N ARG A 125 8.50 -13.01 11.06
CA ARG A 125 9.39 -14.09 10.61
C ARG A 125 10.70 -13.58 10.00
N VAL A 126 10.65 -12.42 9.32
CA VAL A 126 11.81 -11.88 8.57
C VAL A 126 12.31 -10.56 9.12
N PHE A 127 11.62 -10.01 10.13
CA PHE A 127 11.94 -8.72 10.73
C PHE A 127 12.10 -8.87 12.26
N PRO A 128 13.20 -9.47 12.74
CA PRO A 128 13.50 -9.53 14.16
C PRO A 128 13.72 -8.13 14.73
N LEU A 129 13.22 -7.92 15.93
CA LEU A 129 13.30 -6.65 16.65
C LEU A 129 14.21 -6.82 17.90
N LEU A 130 14.84 -5.72 18.28
CA LEU A 130 15.77 -5.63 19.39
C LEU A 130 15.28 -4.57 20.39
N LYS A 131 15.54 -4.80 21.66
CA LYS A 131 15.40 -3.79 22.71
C LYS A 131 16.56 -2.77 22.63
N SER A 132 16.49 -1.71 23.43
CA SER A 132 17.57 -0.71 23.53
C SER A 132 18.92 -1.30 23.96
N ASP A 133 18.90 -2.39 24.71
CA ASP A 133 20.08 -3.14 25.16
C ASP A 133 20.54 -4.22 24.16
N SER A 134 20.07 -4.14 22.91
CA SER A 134 20.37 -5.08 21.81
C SER A 134 19.88 -6.52 22.03
N ARG A 135 19.18 -6.83 23.13
CA ARG A 135 18.59 -8.16 23.34
C ARG A 135 17.36 -8.34 22.41
N PRO A 136 17.10 -9.58 21.97
CA PRO A 136 15.92 -9.89 21.16
C PRO A 136 14.61 -9.47 21.87
N PHE A 137 13.69 -8.92 21.08
CA PHE A 137 12.36 -8.55 21.53
C PHE A 137 11.33 -9.58 21.06
N GLU A 138 10.84 -10.37 22.00
CA GLU A 138 9.84 -11.41 21.74
C GLU A 138 8.44 -10.80 21.54
N VAL A 139 8.13 -10.49 20.28
CA VAL A 139 6.89 -9.77 19.90
C VAL A 139 5.65 -10.50 20.39
N LEU A 140 5.52 -11.80 20.10
CA LEU A 140 4.31 -12.56 20.43
C LEU A 140 4.10 -12.66 21.95
N GLY A 141 5.16 -12.85 22.72
CA GLY A 141 5.10 -12.85 24.17
C GLY A 141 4.60 -11.54 24.76
N GLN A 142 4.94 -10.39 24.15
CA GLN A 142 4.41 -9.10 24.56
C GLN A 142 2.96 -8.89 24.12
N LEU A 143 2.60 -9.35 22.93
CA LEU A 143 1.23 -9.23 22.41
C LEU A 143 0.21 -10.04 23.25
N ARG A 144 0.60 -11.20 23.79
CA ARG A 144 -0.25 -12.02 24.67
C ARG A 144 -0.74 -11.27 25.90
N ARG A 145 0.04 -10.30 26.39
CA ARG A 145 -0.29 -9.49 27.58
C ARG A 145 -1.33 -8.41 27.31
N LEU A 146 -1.67 -8.16 26.04
CA LEU A 146 -2.65 -7.14 25.70
C LEU A 146 -4.07 -7.63 25.95
N ARG A 147 -4.90 -6.77 26.54
CA ARG A 147 -6.35 -6.96 26.62
C ARG A 147 -6.99 -6.66 25.27
N VAL A 148 -8.20 -7.17 25.05
CA VAL A 148 -8.99 -6.87 23.85
C VAL A 148 -9.18 -5.35 23.72
N GLY A 149 -8.90 -4.80 22.54
CA GLY A 149 -8.95 -3.36 22.27
C GLY A 149 -7.78 -2.56 22.84
N GLN A 150 -6.90 -3.18 23.63
CA GLN A 150 -5.76 -2.48 24.21
C GLN A 150 -4.73 -2.17 23.14
N LEU A 151 -4.38 -0.90 23.07
CA LEU A 151 -3.30 -0.34 22.29
C LEU A 151 -2.02 -0.30 23.13
N LYS A 152 -0.88 -0.63 22.51
CA LYS A 152 0.43 -0.48 23.13
C LYS A 152 1.49 -0.16 22.09
N GLU A 153 2.51 0.58 22.50
CA GLU A 153 3.69 0.84 21.67
C GLU A 153 4.97 0.52 22.42
N TRP A 154 6.03 0.27 21.65
CA TRP A 154 7.37 0.03 22.14
C TRP A 154 8.38 0.74 21.24
N ASN A 155 9.35 1.39 21.84
CA ASN A 155 10.52 1.91 21.16
C ASN A 155 11.56 0.80 21.07
N LEU A 156 11.90 0.40 19.88
CA LEU A 156 12.72 -0.78 19.58
C LEU A 156 13.77 -0.41 18.54
N HIS A 157 14.58 -1.40 18.19
CA HIS A 157 15.56 -1.31 17.13
C HIS A 157 15.44 -2.53 16.22
N PHE A 158 15.99 -2.43 15.03
CA PHE A 158 16.27 -3.57 14.17
C PHE A 158 17.66 -3.42 13.58
N GLY A 159 18.31 -4.53 13.29
CA GLY A 159 19.67 -4.55 12.80
C GLY A 159 19.81 -5.31 11.48
N LEU A 160 20.82 -4.92 10.69
CA LEU A 160 21.29 -5.64 9.51
C LEU A 160 22.82 -5.47 9.39
N GLY A 161 23.56 -6.54 9.58
CA GLY A 161 25.02 -6.47 9.78
C GLY A 161 25.34 -5.62 11.01
N GLU A 162 26.22 -4.69 10.88
CA GLU A 162 26.65 -3.74 11.95
C GLU A 162 25.70 -2.52 12.11
N ARG A 163 24.76 -2.35 11.19
CA ARG A 163 23.84 -1.20 11.19
C ARG A 163 22.62 -1.48 12.06
N ILE A 164 22.23 -0.50 12.88
CA ILE A 164 21.09 -0.54 13.77
C ILE A 164 20.26 0.73 13.56
N TRP A 165 18.94 0.55 13.38
CA TRP A 165 17.98 1.65 13.22
C TRP A 165 16.94 1.63 14.32
N PRO A 166 16.57 2.80 14.85
CA PRO A 166 15.43 2.92 15.75
C PRO A 166 14.12 2.73 14.99
N ILE A 167 13.16 2.06 15.63
CA ILE A 167 11.82 1.82 15.07
C ILE A 167 10.81 1.75 16.20
N ARG A 168 9.60 2.21 15.97
CA ARG A 168 8.47 2.06 16.89
C ARG A 168 7.60 0.90 16.44
N LEU A 169 7.16 0.10 17.39
CA LEU A 169 6.17 -0.96 17.19
C LEU A 169 4.86 -0.54 17.82
N CYS A 170 3.82 -0.33 17.03
CA CYS A 170 2.47 -0.01 17.49
C CYS A 170 1.58 -1.24 17.31
N ALA A 171 0.90 -1.69 18.36
CA ALA A 171 0.05 -2.85 18.28
C ALA A 171 -1.28 -2.67 19.01
N ILE A 172 -2.32 -3.30 18.48
CA ILE A 172 -3.63 -3.41 19.10
C ILE A 172 -4.15 -4.85 19.03
N ARG A 173 -4.74 -5.34 20.12
CA ARG A 173 -5.48 -6.61 20.10
C ARG A 173 -6.89 -6.38 19.58
N LYS A 174 -7.28 -7.14 18.56
CA LYS A 174 -8.61 -7.06 17.93
C LYS A 174 -9.71 -7.51 18.89
N SER A 175 -10.95 -7.07 18.61
CA SER A 175 -12.13 -7.65 19.24
C SER A 175 -12.24 -9.15 18.95
N HIS A 176 -12.97 -9.89 19.77
CA HIS A 176 -13.16 -11.33 19.58
C HIS A 176 -13.69 -11.65 18.18
N LEU A 177 -14.70 -10.90 17.72
CA LEU A 177 -15.28 -11.10 16.39
C LEU A 177 -14.26 -10.88 15.26
N ALA A 178 -13.51 -9.77 15.32
CA ALA A 178 -12.49 -9.46 14.31
C ALA A 178 -11.32 -10.45 14.35
N ALA A 179 -10.96 -10.96 15.52
CA ALA A 179 -9.94 -11.98 15.68
C ALA A 179 -10.36 -13.30 15.03
N GLU A 180 -11.59 -13.76 15.27
CA GLU A 180 -12.11 -14.99 14.64
C GLU A 180 -12.23 -14.86 13.11
N GLN A 181 -12.67 -13.71 12.61
CA GLN A 181 -12.69 -13.45 11.17
C GLN A 181 -11.27 -13.51 10.57
N ALA A 182 -10.28 -12.94 11.29
CA ALA A 182 -8.88 -12.98 10.84
C ALA A 182 -8.31 -14.40 10.83
N LYS A 183 -8.60 -15.21 11.86
CA LYS A 183 -8.20 -16.63 11.89
C LYS A 183 -8.84 -17.43 10.74
N ARG A 184 -10.13 -17.24 10.49
CA ARG A 184 -10.84 -17.88 9.35
C ARG A 184 -10.20 -17.50 8.02
N LYS A 185 -9.88 -16.20 7.82
CA LYS A 185 -9.20 -15.72 6.61
C LYS A 185 -7.81 -16.38 6.47
N ALA A 186 -7.05 -16.48 7.56
CA ALA A 186 -5.73 -17.11 7.56
C ALA A 186 -5.81 -18.61 7.18
N ARG A 187 -6.76 -19.36 7.76
CA ARG A 187 -6.98 -20.77 7.42
C ARG A 187 -7.38 -20.96 5.96
N ARG A 188 -8.30 -20.13 5.42
CA ARG A 188 -8.71 -20.18 3.99
C ARG A 188 -7.51 -19.90 3.07
N ASN A 189 -6.66 -18.96 3.41
CA ASN A 189 -5.46 -18.67 2.61
C ASN A 189 -4.49 -19.85 2.64
N ALA A 190 -4.24 -20.45 3.79
CA ALA A 190 -3.39 -21.63 3.92
C ALA A 190 -3.92 -22.80 3.09
N GLN A 191 -5.23 -23.05 3.15
CA GLN A 191 -5.89 -24.08 2.34
C GLN A 191 -5.75 -23.83 0.83
N ARG A 192 -5.93 -22.59 0.38
CA ARG A 192 -5.74 -22.24 -1.05
C ARG A 192 -4.35 -22.49 -1.56
N HIS A 193 -3.35 -22.31 -0.72
CA HIS A 193 -1.94 -22.54 -1.04
C HIS A 193 -1.44 -23.93 -0.63
N GLN A 194 -2.34 -24.81 -0.15
CA GLN A 194 -2.03 -26.17 0.31
C GLN A 194 -0.86 -26.21 1.33
N VAL A 195 -0.78 -25.20 2.21
CA VAL A 195 0.24 -25.11 3.24
C VAL A 195 -0.37 -25.28 4.63
N GLN A 196 0.34 -25.99 5.50
CA GLN A 196 -0.06 -26.11 6.91
C GLN A 196 0.16 -24.79 7.64
N ILE A 197 -0.89 -24.29 8.31
CA ILE A 197 -0.79 -23.08 9.09
C ILE A 197 -0.24 -23.35 10.48
N GLN A 198 0.77 -22.59 10.89
CA GLN A 198 1.34 -22.68 12.23
C GLN A 198 0.43 -21.99 13.26
N SER A 199 0.37 -22.53 14.48
CA SER A 199 -0.40 -21.98 15.61
C SER A 199 -0.06 -20.51 15.88
N GLU A 200 1.21 -20.16 15.86
CA GLU A 200 1.71 -18.80 16.03
C GLU A 200 1.16 -17.82 14.98
N THR A 201 1.00 -18.27 13.72
CA THR A 201 0.41 -17.43 12.66
C THR A 201 -1.06 -17.13 12.95
N LEU A 202 -1.80 -18.12 13.47
CA LEU A 202 -3.19 -17.94 13.88
C LEU A 202 -3.29 -17.01 15.09
N GLU A 203 -2.40 -17.16 16.04
CA GLU A 203 -2.34 -16.29 17.21
C GLU A 203 -1.99 -14.86 16.82
N PHE A 204 -0.95 -14.66 16.00
CA PHE A 204 -0.53 -13.36 15.50
C PHE A 204 -1.63 -12.63 14.70
N SER A 205 -2.51 -13.40 14.04
CA SER A 205 -3.63 -12.85 13.28
C SER A 205 -4.65 -12.08 14.12
N GLN A 206 -4.67 -12.29 15.45
CA GLN A 206 -5.55 -11.60 16.40
C GLN A 206 -5.11 -10.15 16.67
N TYR A 207 -3.93 -9.75 16.23
CA TYR A 207 -3.37 -8.43 16.45
C TYR A 207 -3.20 -7.68 15.14
N ILE A 208 -3.19 -6.35 15.24
CA ILE A 208 -2.64 -5.47 14.19
C ILE A 208 -1.34 -4.96 14.77
N VAL A 209 -0.24 -5.17 14.06
CA VAL A 209 1.11 -4.82 14.50
C VAL A 209 1.81 -4.08 13.38
N VAL A 210 2.18 -2.83 13.63
CA VAL A 210 2.71 -1.89 12.66
C VAL A 210 4.04 -1.35 13.13
N LEU A 211 5.01 -1.29 12.23
CA LEU A 211 6.30 -0.64 12.40
C LEU A 211 6.26 0.77 11.82
N THR A 212 6.89 1.73 12.49
CA THR A 212 7.02 3.09 11.99
C THR A 212 8.24 3.81 12.57
N ASN A 213 8.82 4.73 11.81
CA ASN A 213 9.82 5.69 12.26
C ASN A 213 9.25 7.13 12.31
N LEU A 214 7.92 7.28 12.31
CA LEU A 214 7.28 8.57 12.54
C LEU A 214 7.44 8.98 14.01
N ASP A 215 7.58 10.29 14.25
CA ASP A 215 7.74 10.85 15.58
C ASP A 215 6.50 10.60 16.46
N ALA A 216 6.74 10.17 17.70
CA ALA A 216 5.70 9.86 18.68
C ALA A 216 4.93 11.10 19.14
N GLN A 217 5.59 12.26 19.18
CA GLN A 217 4.97 13.52 19.61
C GLN A 217 3.87 13.98 18.63
N LEU A 218 4.11 13.81 17.33
CA LEU A 218 3.16 14.15 16.27
C LEU A 218 2.18 13.00 15.98
N TRP A 219 2.65 11.77 16.09
CA TRP A 219 1.94 10.56 15.70
C TRP A 219 1.86 9.56 16.86
N SER A 220 0.83 9.69 17.70
CA SER A 220 0.56 8.68 18.72
C SER A 220 0.30 7.30 18.09
N ALA A 221 0.45 6.23 18.86
CA ALA A 221 0.20 4.87 18.38
C ALA A 221 -1.23 4.70 17.83
N GLY A 222 -2.23 5.38 18.40
CA GLY A 222 -3.60 5.39 17.88
C GLY A 222 -3.67 5.97 16.48
N LYS A 223 -3.12 7.18 16.30
CA LYS A 223 -3.06 7.84 14.98
C LYS A 223 -2.31 7.02 13.93
N ILE A 224 -1.23 6.32 14.32
CA ILE A 224 -0.50 5.40 13.42
C ILE A 224 -1.39 4.25 12.96
N LEU A 225 -2.18 3.64 13.85
CA LEU A 225 -3.07 2.55 13.47
C LEU A 225 -4.26 3.03 12.63
N GLU A 226 -4.75 4.23 12.87
CA GLU A 226 -5.78 4.88 12.03
C GLU A 226 -5.22 5.17 10.64
N LEU A 227 -4.02 5.77 10.56
CA LEU A 227 -3.34 6.00 9.29
C LEU A 227 -3.12 4.67 8.54
N TYR A 228 -2.70 3.62 9.23
CA TYR A 228 -2.53 2.31 8.62
C TYR A 228 -3.85 1.73 8.07
N ARG A 229 -5.00 2.04 8.67
CA ARG A 229 -6.31 1.63 8.13
C ARG A 229 -6.57 2.19 6.74
N CYS A 230 -6.03 3.38 6.40
CA CYS A 230 -6.17 3.93 5.06
C CYS A 230 -5.56 3.03 3.98
N ARG A 231 -4.63 2.14 4.33
CA ARG A 231 -4.03 1.20 3.40
C ARG A 231 -5.05 0.35 2.61
N TRP A 232 -6.21 0.05 3.19
CA TRP A 232 -7.22 -0.74 2.49
C TRP A 232 -7.81 -0.03 1.25
N GLN A 233 -7.60 1.26 1.08
CA GLN A 233 -8.05 2.02 -0.09
C GLN A 233 -7.42 1.50 -1.38
N VAL A 234 -6.17 1.02 -1.33
CA VAL A 234 -5.54 0.41 -2.51
C VAL A 234 -6.22 -0.91 -2.92
N GLU A 235 -6.76 -1.67 -1.96
CA GLU A 235 -7.53 -2.88 -2.25
C GLU A 235 -8.83 -2.54 -3.00
N LEU A 236 -9.46 -1.40 -2.69
CA LEU A 236 -10.62 -0.89 -3.44
C LEU A 236 -10.24 -0.44 -4.84
N ALA A 237 -9.09 0.23 -5.00
CA ALA A 237 -8.57 0.58 -6.32
C ALA A 237 -8.35 -0.67 -7.17
N PHE A 238 -7.71 -1.70 -6.62
CA PHE A 238 -7.54 -2.97 -7.32
C PHE A 238 -8.88 -3.66 -7.66
N LYS A 239 -9.85 -3.60 -6.76
CA LYS A 239 -11.19 -4.12 -7.04
C LYS A 239 -11.84 -3.38 -8.21
N ARG A 240 -11.72 -2.05 -8.28
CA ARG A 240 -12.22 -1.24 -9.40
C ARG A 240 -11.52 -1.62 -10.71
N LEU A 241 -10.19 -1.68 -10.71
CA LEU A 241 -9.39 -2.08 -11.87
C LEU A 241 -9.78 -3.46 -12.40
N LYS A 242 -9.96 -4.44 -11.50
CA LYS A 242 -10.29 -5.82 -11.89
C LYS A 242 -11.74 -6.00 -12.29
N SER A 243 -12.70 -5.37 -11.60
CA SER A 243 -14.13 -5.56 -11.85
C SER A 243 -14.66 -4.63 -12.93
N LEU A 244 -14.43 -3.31 -12.81
CA LEU A 244 -15.01 -2.32 -13.74
C LEU A 244 -14.25 -2.29 -15.06
N LEU A 245 -12.90 -2.22 -15.01
CA LEU A 245 -12.09 -2.21 -16.23
C LEU A 245 -11.75 -3.61 -16.75
N LYS A 246 -12.19 -4.67 -16.05
CA LYS A 246 -11.93 -6.06 -16.45
C LYS A 246 -10.44 -6.28 -16.78
N LEU A 247 -9.55 -5.84 -15.90
CA LEU A 247 -8.11 -5.77 -16.17
C LEU A 247 -7.51 -7.13 -16.56
N GLY A 248 -8.02 -8.25 -16.00
CA GLY A 248 -7.61 -9.60 -16.34
C GLY A 248 -8.19 -10.14 -17.65
N HIS A 249 -9.09 -9.42 -18.33
CA HIS A 249 -9.62 -9.85 -19.62
C HIS A 249 -8.73 -9.32 -20.75
N LEU A 250 -7.88 -10.18 -21.26
CA LEU A 250 -6.95 -9.87 -22.35
C LEU A 250 -7.48 -10.46 -23.66
N PRO A 251 -7.41 -9.70 -24.77
CA PRO A 251 -7.95 -10.15 -26.06
C PRO A 251 -7.08 -11.23 -26.72
N LYS A 252 -5.82 -11.38 -26.30
CA LYS A 252 -4.84 -12.33 -26.82
C LYS A 252 -3.85 -12.77 -25.75
N LYS A 253 -3.28 -13.97 -25.93
CA LYS A 253 -2.23 -14.54 -25.09
C LYS A 253 -0.80 -14.07 -25.44
N ASP A 254 -0.61 -13.24 -26.50
CA ASP A 254 0.68 -12.69 -26.86
C ASP A 254 1.15 -11.67 -25.79
N PRO A 255 2.31 -11.88 -25.13
CA PRO A 255 2.75 -11.08 -24.01
C PRO A 255 2.87 -9.57 -24.32
N ALA A 256 3.37 -9.22 -25.50
CA ALA A 256 3.55 -7.82 -25.89
C ALA A 256 2.19 -7.11 -26.11
N SER A 257 1.21 -7.79 -26.71
CA SER A 257 -0.15 -7.29 -26.86
C SER A 257 -0.86 -7.20 -25.51
N ALA A 258 -0.64 -8.18 -24.62
CA ALA A 258 -1.18 -8.20 -23.27
C ALA A 258 -0.68 -7.01 -22.45
N ARG A 259 0.63 -6.73 -22.47
CA ARG A 259 1.23 -5.59 -21.79
C ARG A 259 0.67 -4.26 -22.30
N ALA A 260 0.64 -4.05 -23.62
CA ALA A 260 0.07 -2.84 -24.20
C ALA A 260 -1.41 -2.66 -23.84
N TRP A 261 -2.19 -3.75 -23.83
CA TRP A 261 -3.59 -3.73 -23.42
C TRP A 261 -3.79 -3.36 -21.95
N MET A 262 -2.95 -3.89 -21.05
CA MET A 262 -2.98 -3.53 -19.64
C MET A 262 -2.57 -2.08 -19.42
N GLN A 263 -1.55 -1.59 -20.12
CA GLN A 263 -1.15 -0.18 -20.10
C GLN A 263 -2.30 0.74 -20.55
N LEU A 264 -3.01 0.36 -21.63
CA LEU A 264 -4.18 1.12 -22.09
C LEU A 264 -5.29 1.18 -21.04
N LYS A 265 -5.59 0.07 -20.37
CA LYS A 265 -6.60 0.03 -19.30
C LYS A 265 -6.18 0.86 -18.10
N LEU A 266 -4.91 0.83 -17.70
CA LEU A 266 -4.39 1.64 -16.61
C LEU A 266 -4.44 3.14 -16.99
N LEU A 267 -4.07 3.51 -18.22
CA LEU A 267 -4.21 4.86 -18.73
C LEU A 267 -5.68 5.32 -18.69
N LEU A 268 -6.61 4.47 -19.10
CA LEU A 268 -8.05 4.77 -19.05
C LEU A 268 -8.51 5.00 -17.60
N ALA A 269 -8.02 4.22 -16.64
CA ALA A 269 -8.29 4.43 -15.22
C ALA A 269 -7.83 5.81 -14.76
N LEU A 270 -6.59 6.20 -15.11
CA LEU A 270 -6.03 7.51 -14.74
C LEU A 270 -6.82 8.68 -15.35
N ILE A 271 -7.22 8.56 -16.61
CA ILE A 271 -8.05 9.57 -17.27
C ILE A 271 -9.40 9.69 -16.57
N THR A 272 -10.02 8.56 -16.25
CA THR A 272 -11.30 8.54 -15.52
C THR A 272 -11.16 9.17 -14.12
N GLU A 273 -10.12 8.81 -13.36
CA GLU A 273 -9.84 9.41 -12.06
C GLU A 273 -9.65 10.93 -12.18
N LYS A 274 -8.88 11.36 -13.18
CA LYS A 274 -8.67 12.80 -13.45
C LYS A 274 -9.98 13.51 -13.76
N LEU A 275 -10.82 12.96 -14.62
CA LEU A 275 -12.12 13.55 -14.96
C LEU A 275 -13.05 13.61 -13.74
N CYS A 276 -13.09 12.56 -12.93
CA CYS A 276 -13.86 12.55 -11.68
C CYS A 276 -13.36 13.60 -10.68
N TYR A 277 -12.05 13.83 -10.63
CA TYR A 277 -11.48 14.89 -9.81
C TYR A 277 -11.86 16.28 -10.33
N ASP A 278 -11.64 16.53 -11.61
CA ASP A 278 -11.97 17.82 -12.21
C ASP A 278 -13.47 18.13 -12.03
N ALA A 279 -14.33 17.09 -12.11
CA ALA A 279 -15.78 17.24 -11.91
C ALA A 279 -16.19 17.63 -10.46
N ARG A 280 -15.34 17.41 -9.45
CA ARG A 280 -15.63 17.84 -8.06
C ARG A 280 -15.74 19.37 -7.91
N PHE A 281 -15.11 20.12 -8.81
CA PHE A 281 -15.10 21.57 -8.80
C PHE A 281 -16.26 22.20 -9.59
N PHE A 282 -17.10 21.38 -10.21
CA PHE A 282 -18.26 21.84 -10.96
C PHE A 282 -19.54 21.35 -10.30
N SER A 283 -20.49 22.27 -10.12
CA SER A 283 -21.83 21.88 -9.72
C SER A 283 -22.49 21.08 -10.86
N PRO A 284 -23.53 20.24 -10.57
CA PRO A 284 -24.33 19.59 -11.62
C PRO A 284 -24.92 20.55 -12.64
N TRP A 285 -25.00 21.83 -12.29
CA TRP A 285 -25.55 22.92 -13.11
C TRP A 285 -24.48 23.72 -13.87
N GLY A 286 -23.21 23.23 -13.92
CA GLY A 286 -22.13 23.86 -14.67
C GLY A 286 -21.43 25.03 -13.97
N TYR A 287 -21.79 25.36 -12.73
CA TYR A 287 -21.10 26.40 -11.95
C TYR A 287 -19.87 25.82 -11.25
N ARG A 288 -18.78 26.59 -11.26
CA ARG A 288 -17.59 26.23 -10.51
C ARG A 288 -17.88 26.33 -9.00
N LEU A 289 -17.69 25.26 -8.26
CA LEU A 289 -17.79 25.29 -6.80
C LEU A 289 -16.53 25.94 -6.25
N GLU A 290 -16.68 27.06 -5.52
CA GLU A 290 -15.58 27.68 -4.82
C GLU A 290 -15.03 26.70 -3.77
N HIS A 291 -13.71 26.71 -3.57
CA HIS A 291 -13.05 25.91 -2.53
C HIS A 291 -13.61 26.32 -1.17
N GLN A 292 -14.56 25.58 -0.64
CA GLN A 292 -14.76 25.55 0.80
C GLN A 292 -13.50 24.85 1.37
N SER A 293 -12.64 25.64 1.98
CA SER A 293 -11.58 25.16 2.83
C SER A 293 -12.20 24.15 3.79
N VAL A 294 -11.76 22.89 3.70
CA VAL A 294 -12.09 21.84 4.68
C VAL A 294 -11.29 22.16 5.95
N GLY A 295 -11.62 23.31 6.54
CA GLY A 295 -11.30 23.70 7.90
C GLY A 295 -12.51 23.38 8.74
N GLY A 296 -12.56 22.21 9.35
CA GLY A 296 -13.62 21.92 10.29
C GLY A 296 -13.98 20.43 10.40
N LEU A 297 -13.02 19.58 10.72
CA LEU A 297 -13.28 18.31 11.41
C LEU A 297 -12.18 18.09 12.46
N VAL A 298 -12.03 19.10 13.34
CA VAL A 298 -11.58 18.90 14.70
C VAL A 298 -12.76 19.37 15.54
N GLY A 299 -13.77 18.54 15.67
CA GLY A 299 -14.80 18.64 16.69
C GLY A 299 -14.16 18.22 18.00
N ASN A 300 -14.13 19.15 18.96
CA ASN A 300 -14.08 18.86 20.38
C ASN A 300 -15.25 17.90 20.69
N ASP A 301 -14.91 16.73 21.24
CA ASP A 301 -15.44 16.17 22.49
C ASP A 301 -14.78 14.79 22.70
#